data_b79f62fdfb0ccbd5e45778b1166dbe1c
#
_entry.id   b79f62fdfb0ccbd5e45778b1166dbe1c
#
_cell.length_a   1.000
_cell.length_b   1.000
_cell.length_c   1.000
_cell.angle_alpha   90.00
_cell.angle_beta   90.00
_cell.angle_gamma   90.00
#
_symmetry.space_group_name_H-M   'P 1'
#
loop_
_entity.id
_entity.type
_entity.pdbx_description
1 polymer ?
#
loop_
_entity_poly.entity_id
_entity_poly.type
_entity_poly.pdbx_seq_one_letter_code
_entity_poly.pdbx_strand_id
1 'polypeptide(L)'
;PKPVPAEAPPRVTPRSILVVEDDPSQRAMLGEILKSAGHRVCFCDRLEQCVDKLADVDMVLTDIQLGGFSGYQLLSAIRSASEDWARRLPVIAVSASDRLEKESDGFDAVLRKPFTQSELLRTIAGMPSPDPGYDLGELREMMNGDEEAVRTVVETFVSSTRDSLKLLEEYSASRDWPSLAKLAHRMLPMFRQLHADRTAADLEELEKSGSSAEPARISFLVERAIGSAKRILGRM
;
A
#
# COMPACT_ATOMS: atom_id res chain seq x y z
N PRO A 1 -36.06 -29.25 -2.88
CA PRO A 1 -34.67 -28.83 -2.96
C PRO A 1 -34.24 -28.23 -1.62
N LYS A 2 -33.27 -28.86 -0.96
CA LYS A 2 -32.70 -28.30 0.26
C LYS A 2 -31.91 -27.07 -0.12
N PRO A 3 -31.99 -25.95 0.64
CA PRO A 3 -31.14 -24.84 0.43
C PRO A 3 -29.68 -25.25 0.65
N VAL A 4 -28.82 -24.99 -0.33
CA VAL A 4 -27.39 -25.16 -0.20
C VAL A 4 -26.93 -24.19 0.91
N PRO A 5 -26.18 -24.65 1.92
CA PRO A 5 -25.70 -23.78 2.96
C PRO A 5 -24.88 -22.66 2.29
N ALA A 6 -25.16 -21.39 2.59
CA ALA A 6 -24.33 -20.28 2.20
C ALA A 6 -22.93 -20.54 2.77
N GLU A 7 -21.95 -20.77 1.92
CA GLU A 7 -20.55 -20.85 2.34
C GLU A 7 -20.22 -19.61 3.15
N ALA A 8 -19.67 -19.81 4.33
CA ALA A 8 -19.19 -18.71 5.16
C ALA A 8 -18.19 -17.89 4.33
N PRO A 9 -18.26 -16.56 4.37
CA PRO A 9 -17.35 -15.73 3.59
C PRO A 9 -15.91 -16.11 3.94
N PRO A 10 -15.02 -16.24 2.93
CA PRO A 10 -13.64 -16.61 3.17
C PRO A 10 -13.05 -15.62 4.18
N ARG A 11 -12.24 -16.11 5.14
CA ARG A 11 -11.49 -15.25 6.05
C ARG A 11 -10.55 -14.40 5.22
N VAL A 12 -10.92 -13.15 4.99
CA VAL A 12 -10.15 -12.24 4.14
C VAL A 12 -9.13 -11.55 5.01
N THR A 13 -7.85 -11.70 4.69
CA THR A 13 -6.79 -10.90 5.31
C THR A 13 -7.06 -9.42 5.02
N PRO A 14 -7.16 -8.54 6.04
CA PRO A 14 -7.35 -7.12 5.83
C PRO A 14 -6.29 -6.52 4.90
N ARG A 15 -6.73 -5.74 3.93
CA ARG A 15 -5.87 -5.07 2.93
C ARG A 15 -6.19 -3.59 2.87
N SER A 16 -5.20 -2.78 2.46
CA SER A 16 -5.43 -1.40 2.03
C SER A 16 -5.63 -1.39 0.51
N ILE A 17 -6.81 -0.98 0.06
CA ILE A 17 -7.21 -1.07 -1.35
C ILE A 17 -7.44 0.32 -1.92
N LEU A 18 -6.74 0.65 -3.01
CA LEU A 18 -7.05 1.83 -3.81
C LEU A 18 -8.17 1.47 -4.79
N VAL A 19 -9.30 2.15 -4.66
CA VAL A 19 -10.43 2.02 -5.59
C VAL A 19 -10.46 3.21 -6.52
N VAL A 20 -10.41 2.93 -7.83
CA VAL A 20 -10.43 3.92 -8.90
C VAL A 20 -11.71 3.70 -9.71
N GLU A 21 -12.68 4.55 -9.48
CA GLU A 21 -14.02 4.48 -10.04
C GLU A 21 -14.56 5.92 -10.12
N ASP A 22 -15.06 6.35 -11.27
CA ASP A 22 -15.55 7.71 -11.47
C ASP A 22 -17.03 7.87 -11.12
N ASP A 23 -17.83 6.79 -11.21
CA ASP A 23 -19.24 6.82 -10.79
C ASP A 23 -19.35 6.86 -9.24
N PRO A 24 -19.97 7.93 -8.67
CA PRO A 24 -20.07 8.06 -7.22
C PRO A 24 -20.88 6.94 -6.55
N SER A 25 -21.89 6.38 -7.22
CA SER A 25 -22.73 5.32 -6.68
C SER A 25 -21.99 4.00 -6.63
N GLN A 26 -21.25 3.65 -7.69
CA GLN A 26 -20.40 2.47 -7.75
C GLN A 26 -19.26 2.57 -6.72
N ARG A 27 -18.63 3.74 -6.61
CA ARG A 27 -17.60 4.02 -5.62
C ARG A 27 -18.11 3.83 -4.19
N ALA A 28 -19.30 4.35 -3.87
CA ALA A 28 -19.91 4.18 -2.55
C ALA A 28 -20.22 2.71 -2.26
N MET A 29 -20.79 1.99 -3.23
CA MET A 29 -21.10 0.56 -3.11
C MET A 29 -19.83 -0.27 -2.88
N LEU A 30 -18.79 -0.09 -3.69
CA LEU A 30 -17.50 -0.77 -3.52
C LEU A 30 -16.89 -0.47 -2.16
N GLY A 31 -16.90 0.79 -1.75
CA GLY A 31 -16.40 1.21 -0.45
C GLY A 31 -17.10 0.53 0.72
N GLU A 32 -18.43 0.41 0.67
CA GLU A 32 -19.21 -0.26 1.72
C GLU A 32 -18.92 -1.76 1.78
N ILE A 33 -18.91 -2.45 0.64
CA ILE A 33 -18.60 -3.88 0.57
C ILE A 33 -17.20 -4.17 1.14
N LEU A 34 -16.20 -3.40 0.70
CA LEU A 34 -14.82 -3.63 1.09
C LEU A 34 -14.57 -3.31 2.57
N LYS A 35 -15.13 -2.21 3.09
CA LYS A 35 -15.05 -1.85 4.51
C LYS A 35 -15.75 -2.86 5.41
N SER A 36 -16.93 -3.34 5.01
CA SER A 36 -17.67 -4.37 5.75
C SER A 36 -16.90 -5.70 5.81
N ALA A 37 -16.05 -5.98 4.82
CA ALA A 37 -15.16 -7.13 4.80
C ALA A 37 -13.84 -6.91 5.58
N GLY A 38 -13.67 -5.75 6.24
CA GLY A 38 -12.50 -5.43 7.05
C GLY A 38 -11.32 -4.81 6.29
N HIS A 39 -11.51 -4.44 5.02
CA HIS A 39 -10.47 -3.75 4.25
C HIS A 39 -10.45 -2.25 4.53
N ARG A 40 -9.27 -1.64 4.39
CA ARG A 40 -9.11 -0.18 4.33
C ARG A 40 -9.25 0.26 2.89
N VAL A 41 -10.01 1.31 2.64
CA VAL A 41 -10.31 1.77 1.29
C VAL A 41 -9.93 3.24 1.15
N CYS A 42 -9.18 3.56 0.12
CA CYS A 42 -8.98 4.93 -0.35
C CYS A 42 -9.43 5.05 -1.81
N PHE A 43 -9.77 6.27 -2.20
CA PHE A 43 -10.28 6.56 -3.53
C PHE A 43 -9.43 7.61 -4.21
N CYS A 44 -9.36 7.56 -5.52
CA CYS A 44 -8.87 8.64 -6.36
C CYS A 44 -9.63 8.69 -7.68
N ASP A 45 -9.59 9.84 -8.34
CA ASP A 45 -10.27 10.12 -9.61
C ASP A 45 -9.34 10.75 -10.67
N ARG A 46 -8.05 10.91 -10.33
CA ARG A 46 -7.00 11.44 -11.22
C ARG A 46 -5.78 10.55 -11.20
N LEU A 47 -5.16 10.36 -12.35
CA LEU A 47 -4.02 9.46 -12.51
C LEU A 47 -2.87 9.79 -11.56
N GLU A 48 -2.51 11.07 -11.46
CA GLU A 48 -1.41 11.54 -10.61
C GLU A 48 -1.68 11.23 -9.13
N GLN A 49 -2.90 11.49 -8.68
CA GLN A 49 -3.32 11.18 -7.29
C GLN A 49 -3.29 9.67 -7.01
N CYS A 50 -3.65 8.85 -8.02
CA CYS A 50 -3.58 7.40 -7.88
C CYS A 50 -2.14 6.95 -7.70
N VAL A 51 -1.21 7.47 -8.50
CA VAL A 51 0.22 7.14 -8.42
C VAL A 51 0.79 7.53 -7.05
N ASP A 52 0.47 8.72 -6.54
CA ASP A 52 0.90 9.18 -5.22
C ASP A 52 0.44 8.27 -4.07
N LYS A 53 -0.72 7.61 -4.22
CA LYS A 53 -1.29 6.71 -3.21
C LYS A 53 -0.79 5.27 -3.29
N LEU A 54 -0.05 4.88 -4.33
CA LEU A 54 0.39 3.48 -4.50
C LEU A 54 1.23 2.99 -3.32
N ALA A 55 2.03 3.86 -2.70
CA ALA A 55 2.82 3.51 -1.53
C ALA A 55 1.97 3.15 -0.29
N ASP A 56 0.70 3.58 -0.26
CA ASP A 56 -0.21 3.42 0.87
C ASP A 56 -1.15 2.23 0.76
N VAL A 57 -1.05 1.46 -0.32
CA VAL A 57 -1.99 0.38 -0.60
C VAL A 57 -1.31 -0.94 -0.86
N ASP A 58 -2.06 -2.02 -0.68
CA ASP A 58 -1.64 -3.40 -0.91
C ASP A 58 -2.08 -3.89 -2.30
N MET A 59 -3.05 -3.20 -2.91
CA MET A 59 -3.58 -3.51 -4.24
C MET A 59 -4.42 -2.37 -4.80
N VAL A 60 -4.67 -2.44 -6.09
CA VAL A 60 -5.53 -1.50 -6.83
C VAL A 60 -6.72 -2.24 -7.40
N LEU A 61 -7.92 -1.66 -7.25
CA LEU A 61 -9.15 -2.06 -7.93
C LEU A 61 -9.57 -0.90 -8.83
N THR A 62 -9.54 -1.07 -10.13
CA THR A 62 -9.80 0.01 -11.09
C THR A 62 -10.87 -0.35 -12.10
N ASP A 63 -11.81 0.55 -12.38
CA ASP A 63 -12.55 0.46 -13.63
C ASP A 63 -11.60 0.62 -14.82
N ILE A 64 -11.87 -0.09 -15.91
CA ILE A 64 -11.15 0.07 -17.17
C ILE A 64 -11.55 1.39 -17.84
N GLN A 65 -12.84 1.74 -17.77
CA GLN A 65 -13.40 2.92 -18.43
C GLN A 65 -13.66 4.02 -17.40
N LEU A 66 -12.77 5.01 -17.35
CA LEU A 66 -12.84 6.17 -16.49
C LEU A 66 -12.98 7.44 -17.33
N GLY A 67 -13.67 8.46 -16.81
CA GLY A 67 -13.97 9.68 -17.58
C GLY A 67 -12.76 10.56 -17.92
N GLY A 68 -11.68 10.48 -17.15
CA GLY A 68 -10.49 11.34 -17.33
C GLY A 68 -9.23 10.60 -17.82
N PHE A 69 -9.14 9.31 -17.56
CA PHE A 69 -8.05 8.41 -17.98
C PHE A 69 -8.59 6.98 -18.03
N SER A 70 -7.79 6.00 -18.41
CA SER A 70 -8.21 4.60 -18.42
C SER A 70 -7.48 3.76 -17.37
N GLY A 71 -8.09 2.65 -16.94
CA GLY A 71 -7.44 1.66 -16.10
C GLY A 71 -6.13 1.13 -16.70
N TYR A 72 -6.00 1.09 -18.02
CA TYR A 72 -4.75 0.72 -18.71
C TYR A 72 -3.65 1.76 -18.55
N GLN A 73 -3.98 3.06 -18.55
CA GLN A 73 -2.98 4.10 -18.29
C GLN A 73 -2.46 4.01 -16.85
N LEU A 74 -3.34 3.73 -15.89
CA LEU A 74 -2.93 3.50 -14.52
C LEU A 74 -2.06 2.24 -14.40
N LEU A 75 -2.47 1.12 -15.02
CA LEU A 75 -1.69 -0.12 -15.05
C LEU A 75 -0.29 0.13 -15.65
N SER A 76 -0.21 0.84 -16.78
CA SER A 76 1.05 1.19 -17.42
C SER A 76 1.95 2.02 -16.50
N ALA A 77 1.39 3.01 -15.80
CA ALA A 77 2.13 3.81 -14.83
C ALA A 77 2.67 2.95 -13.66
N ILE A 78 1.86 2.02 -13.13
CA ILE A 78 2.26 1.10 -12.08
C ILE A 78 3.38 0.17 -12.56
N ARG A 79 3.25 -0.45 -13.74
CA ARG A 79 4.23 -1.41 -14.28
C ARG A 79 5.53 -0.77 -14.76
N SER A 80 5.51 0.53 -15.07
CA SER A 80 6.69 1.31 -15.45
C SER A 80 7.33 2.07 -14.29
N ALA A 81 6.81 1.93 -13.05
CA ALA A 81 7.40 2.57 -11.89
C ALA A 81 8.86 2.14 -11.68
N SER A 82 9.70 3.03 -11.15
CA SER A 82 11.10 2.75 -10.83
C SER A 82 11.24 1.72 -9.71
N GLU A 83 10.33 1.75 -8.76
CA GLU A 83 10.34 0.92 -7.57
C GLU A 83 9.77 -0.48 -7.84
N ASP A 84 10.51 -1.52 -7.50
CA ASP A 84 10.11 -2.92 -7.66
C ASP A 84 8.79 -3.25 -6.96
N TRP A 85 8.59 -2.73 -5.74
CA TRP A 85 7.37 -2.97 -4.99
C TRP A 85 6.14 -2.42 -5.71
N ALA A 86 6.25 -1.25 -6.38
CA ALA A 86 5.14 -0.65 -7.11
C ALA A 86 4.77 -1.52 -8.33
N ARG A 87 5.76 -2.00 -9.07
CA ARG A 87 5.55 -2.89 -10.23
C ARG A 87 4.87 -4.21 -9.86
N ARG A 88 5.02 -4.67 -8.61
CA ARG A 88 4.43 -5.92 -8.08
C ARG A 88 3.08 -5.74 -7.43
N LEU A 89 2.56 -4.50 -7.32
CA LEU A 89 1.23 -4.28 -6.75
C LEU A 89 0.19 -5.02 -7.59
N PRO A 90 -0.66 -5.86 -6.96
CA PRO A 90 -1.79 -6.49 -7.63
C PRO A 90 -2.77 -5.42 -8.13
N VAL A 91 -3.16 -5.53 -9.40
CA VAL A 91 -4.13 -4.64 -10.03
C VAL A 91 -5.29 -5.47 -10.57
N ILE A 92 -6.47 -5.30 -10.00
CA ILE A 92 -7.71 -5.93 -10.45
C ILE A 92 -8.46 -4.91 -11.31
N ALA A 93 -8.75 -5.30 -12.55
CA ALA A 93 -9.64 -4.53 -13.41
C ALA A 93 -11.10 -4.87 -13.12
N VAL A 94 -11.98 -3.88 -13.20
CA VAL A 94 -13.43 -4.04 -13.24
C VAL A 94 -13.89 -3.63 -14.62
N SER A 95 -14.62 -4.51 -15.34
CA SER A 95 -14.99 -4.28 -16.73
C SER A 95 -16.46 -4.62 -17.00
N ALA A 96 -17.11 -3.77 -17.79
CA ALA A 96 -18.45 -4.04 -18.33
C ALA A 96 -18.40 -4.76 -19.70
N SER A 97 -17.21 -4.96 -20.28
CA SER A 97 -17.06 -5.49 -21.65
C SER A 97 -17.11 -7.02 -21.70
N ASP A 98 -17.68 -7.55 -22.77
CA ASP A 98 -17.69 -8.99 -23.07
C ASP A 98 -16.39 -9.50 -23.71
N ARG A 99 -15.44 -8.60 -24.03
CA ARG A 99 -14.20 -8.92 -24.75
C ARG A 99 -13.00 -9.14 -23.81
N LEU A 100 -13.19 -9.94 -22.79
CA LEU A 100 -12.19 -10.20 -21.73
C LEU A 100 -10.84 -10.72 -22.23
N GLU A 101 -10.78 -11.46 -23.36
CA GLU A 101 -9.52 -12.02 -23.88
C GLU A 101 -8.50 -10.96 -24.34
N LYS A 102 -8.96 -9.75 -24.68
CA LYS A 102 -8.09 -8.62 -25.04
C LYS A 102 -7.88 -7.60 -23.92
N GLU A 103 -8.76 -7.65 -22.90
CA GLU A 103 -8.77 -6.67 -21.81
C GLU A 103 -8.04 -7.17 -20.57
N SER A 104 -7.63 -8.45 -20.52
CA SER A 104 -6.88 -9.01 -19.38
C SER A 104 -5.37 -8.74 -19.43
N ASP A 105 -4.85 -8.20 -20.55
CA ASP A 105 -3.41 -8.02 -20.71
C ASP A 105 -2.80 -7.11 -19.65
N GLY A 106 -2.05 -7.72 -18.75
CA GLY A 106 -1.25 -7.07 -17.70
C GLY A 106 -1.95 -6.84 -16.36
N PHE A 107 -3.29 -7.03 -16.26
CA PHE A 107 -3.98 -7.05 -14.98
C PHE A 107 -3.82 -8.41 -14.29
N ASP A 108 -3.72 -8.40 -12.95
CA ASP A 108 -3.57 -9.65 -12.18
C ASP A 108 -4.90 -10.42 -12.06
N ALA A 109 -6.03 -9.73 -12.17
CA ALA A 109 -7.36 -10.31 -12.33
C ALA A 109 -8.31 -9.32 -12.98
N VAL A 110 -9.40 -9.86 -13.57
CA VAL A 110 -10.50 -9.06 -14.13
C VAL A 110 -11.81 -9.51 -13.49
N LEU A 111 -12.56 -8.55 -12.97
CA LEU A 111 -13.89 -8.74 -12.41
C LEU A 111 -14.93 -8.15 -13.37
N ARG A 112 -15.83 -8.98 -13.87
CA ARG A 112 -16.83 -8.56 -14.84
C ARG A 112 -18.07 -7.96 -14.18
N LYS A 113 -18.54 -6.82 -14.67
CA LYS A 113 -19.83 -6.22 -14.28
C LYS A 113 -20.98 -6.89 -15.05
N PRO A 114 -22.12 -7.22 -14.42
CA PRO A 114 -22.38 -7.14 -12.99
C PRO A 114 -21.72 -8.27 -12.20
N PHE A 115 -21.24 -7.99 -11.02
CA PHE A 115 -20.64 -8.97 -10.10
C PHE A 115 -21.34 -8.95 -8.73
N THR A 116 -21.24 -10.04 -8.02
CA THR A 116 -21.73 -10.16 -6.65
C THR A 116 -20.63 -9.76 -5.64
N GLN A 117 -21.06 -9.41 -4.42
CA GLN A 117 -20.13 -9.21 -3.32
C GLN A 117 -19.18 -10.41 -3.12
N SER A 118 -19.71 -11.64 -3.22
CA SER A 118 -18.90 -12.84 -3.05
C SER A 118 -17.84 -13.03 -4.14
N GLU A 119 -18.13 -12.65 -5.38
CA GLU A 119 -17.17 -12.69 -6.48
C GLU A 119 -16.06 -11.65 -6.28
N LEU A 120 -16.40 -10.43 -5.90
CA LEU A 120 -15.41 -9.38 -5.58
C LEU A 120 -14.47 -9.84 -4.46
N LEU A 121 -15.03 -10.30 -3.34
CA LEU A 121 -14.22 -10.72 -2.18
C LEU A 121 -13.39 -11.98 -2.47
N ARG A 122 -13.90 -12.91 -3.28
CA ARG A 122 -13.15 -14.10 -3.73
C ARG A 122 -11.99 -13.70 -4.65
N THR A 123 -12.20 -12.77 -5.58
CA THR A 123 -11.15 -12.26 -6.44
C THR A 123 -10.04 -11.60 -5.62
N ILE A 124 -10.39 -10.76 -4.64
CA ILE A 124 -9.44 -10.13 -3.73
C ILE A 124 -8.68 -11.17 -2.89
N ALA A 125 -9.37 -12.18 -2.38
CA ALA A 125 -8.75 -13.25 -1.59
C ALA A 125 -7.79 -14.12 -2.42
N GLY A 126 -8.03 -14.26 -3.73
CA GLY A 126 -7.15 -14.96 -4.66
C GLY A 126 -5.87 -14.21 -5.03
N MET A 127 -5.78 -12.92 -4.72
CA MET A 127 -4.56 -12.15 -4.95
C MET A 127 -3.45 -12.55 -3.98
N PRO A 128 -2.17 -12.40 -4.35
CA PRO A 128 -1.04 -12.62 -3.46
C PRO A 128 -1.27 -11.94 -2.10
N SER A 129 -0.80 -12.56 -1.03
CA SER A 129 -0.86 -11.93 0.30
C SER A 129 -0.21 -10.55 0.25
N PRO A 130 -0.73 -9.56 1.00
CA PRO A 130 -0.09 -8.27 1.09
C PRO A 130 1.37 -8.45 1.48
N ASP A 131 2.27 -7.78 0.76
CA ASP A 131 3.64 -7.64 1.18
C ASP A 131 3.64 -7.03 2.59
N PRO A 132 4.20 -7.69 3.62
CA PRO A 132 4.27 -7.12 4.95
C PRO A 132 5.01 -5.77 4.96
N GLY A 133 5.77 -5.50 3.90
CA GLY A 133 6.59 -4.30 3.76
C GLY A 133 7.91 -4.41 4.51
N TYR A 134 8.26 -5.60 5.00
CA TYR A 134 9.51 -5.91 5.67
C TYR A 134 9.83 -7.42 5.58
N ASP A 135 11.11 -7.76 5.74
CA ASP A 135 11.60 -9.14 5.87
C ASP A 135 12.51 -9.24 7.11
N LEU A 136 12.33 -10.30 7.88
CA LEU A 136 13.14 -10.63 9.05
C LEU A 136 14.19 -11.73 8.75
N GLY A 137 14.35 -12.16 7.50
CA GLY A 137 15.25 -13.24 7.11
C GLY A 137 16.68 -12.99 7.55
N GLU A 138 17.27 -11.87 7.15
CA GLU A 138 18.63 -11.47 7.56
C GLU A 138 18.76 -11.33 9.07
N LEU A 139 17.76 -10.75 9.74
CA LEU A 139 17.78 -10.62 11.21
C LEU A 139 17.80 -11.99 11.89
N ARG A 140 17.01 -12.96 11.40
CA ARG A 140 17.04 -14.34 11.90
C ARG A 140 18.38 -15.02 11.69
N GLU A 141 19.00 -14.84 10.52
CA GLU A 141 20.33 -15.35 10.25
C GLU A 141 21.38 -14.76 11.19
N MET A 142 21.37 -13.43 11.40
CA MET A 142 22.27 -12.75 12.34
C MET A 142 22.09 -13.23 13.78
N MET A 143 20.88 -13.61 14.19
CA MET A 143 20.57 -14.14 15.51
C MET A 143 20.71 -15.67 15.58
N ASN A 144 21.28 -16.33 14.55
CA ASN A 144 21.44 -17.78 14.46
C ASN A 144 20.13 -18.56 14.69
N GLY A 145 18.98 -17.99 14.31
CA GLY A 145 17.66 -18.58 14.47
C GLY A 145 17.08 -18.47 15.88
N ASP A 146 17.67 -17.66 16.77
CA ASP A 146 17.12 -17.38 18.09
C ASP A 146 15.91 -16.44 17.99
N GLU A 147 14.71 -17.00 17.99
CA GLU A 147 13.44 -16.26 17.86
C GLU A 147 13.16 -15.33 19.04
N GLU A 148 13.73 -15.58 20.24
CA GLU A 148 13.59 -14.69 21.39
C GLU A 148 14.46 -13.44 21.21
N ALA A 149 15.67 -13.61 20.71
CA ALA A 149 16.55 -12.50 20.34
C ALA A 149 15.94 -11.67 19.20
N VAL A 150 15.41 -12.31 18.15
CA VAL A 150 14.71 -11.64 17.04
C VAL A 150 13.55 -10.81 17.58
N ARG A 151 12.68 -11.39 18.42
CA ARG A 151 11.56 -10.69 19.02
C ARG A 151 12.00 -9.45 19.81
N THR A 152 13.04 -9.59 20.64
CA THR A 152 13.57 -8.48 21.43
C THR A 152 14.05 -7.32 20.56
N VAL A 153 14.75 -7.62 19.46
CA VAL A 153 15.20 -6.60 18.49
C VAL A 153 14.00 -5.93 17.82
N VAL A 154 13.00 -6.71 17.39
CA VAL A 154 11.78 -6.19 16.77
C VAL A 154 11.00 -5.29 17.75
N GLU A 155 10.80 -5.69 18.99
CA GLU A 155 10.13 -4.88 20.01
C GLU A 155 10.85 -3.54 20.26
N THR A 156 12.18 -3.59 20.33
CA THR A 156 13.03 -2.39 20.48
C THR A 156 12.89 -1.49 19.25
N PHE A 157 12.93 -2.05 18.05
CA PHE A 157 12.71 -1.32 16.80
C PHE A 157 11.32 -0.66 16.76
N VAL A 158 10.27 -1.40 17.11
CA VAL A 158 8.90 -0.88 17.15
C VAL A 158 8.78 0.30 18.11
N SER A 159 9.35 0.18 19.32
CA SER A 159 9.32 1.25 20.34
C SER A 159 10.08 2.48 19.86
N SER A 160 11.33 2.32 19.45
CA SER A 160 12.18 3.44 19.00
C SER A 160 11.64 4.13 17.73
N THR A 161 11.04 3.34 16.84
CA THR A 161 10.42 3.90 15.64
C THR A 161 9.20 4.73 15.98
N ARG A 162 8.33 4.29 16.90
CA ARG A 162 7.16 5.08 17.34
C ARG A 162 7.57 6.46 17.87
N ASP A 163 8.66 6.53 18.64
CA ASP A 163 9.15 7.82 19.14
C ASP A 163 9.76 8.67 18.01
N SER A 164 10.46 8.04 17.08
CA SER A 164 11.01 8.73 15.91
C SER A 164 9.90 9.29 14.99
N LEU A 165 8.77 8.58 14.83
CA LEU A 165 7.65 9.09 14.04
C LEU A 165 7.03 10.37 14.64
N LYS A 166 6.93 10.48 15.98
CA LYS A 166 6.48 11.70 16.64
C LYS A 166 7.43 12.87 16.35
N LEU A 167 8.74 12.60 16.42
CA LEU A 167 9.76 13.62 16.10
C LEU A 167 9.72 14.04 14.64
N LEU A 168 9.43 13.12 13.70
CA LEU A 168 9.22 13.50 12.28
C LEU A 168 8.04 14.46 12.14
N GLU A 169 6.92 14.21 12.84
CA GLU A 169 5.75 15.09 12.86
C GLU A 169 6.11 16.46 13.44
N GLU A 170 6.83 16.50 14.58
CA GLU A 170 7.24 17.73 15.26
C GLU A 170 8.19 18.58 14.41
N TYR A 171 9.24 17.97 13.83
CA TYR A 171 10.20 18.68 12.99
C TYR A 171 9.56 19.17 11.69
N SER A 172 8.63 18.40 11.12
CA SER A 172 7.87 18.85 9.95
C SER A 172 6.98 20.06 10.28
N ALA A 173 6.25 20.02 11.40
CA ALA A 173 5.39 21.11 11.84
C ALA A 173 6.17 22.39 12.16
N SER A 174 7.35 22.26 12.79
CA SER A 174 8.24 23.39 13.10
C SER A 174 9.12 23.83 11.93
N ARG A 175 9.09 23.12 10.79
CA ARG A 175 9.95 23.31 9.62
C ARG A 175 11.44 23.21 9.96
N ASP A 176 11.80 22.40 10.94
CA ASP A 176 13.20 22.11 11.27
C ASP A 176 13.73 21.00 10.34
N TRP A 177 13.96 21.39 9.08
CA TRP A 177 14.43 20.48 8.03
C TRP A 177 15.80 19.85 8.34
N PRO A 178 16.78 20.55 8.94
CA PRO A 178 18.05 19.93 9.33
C PRO A 178 17.89 18.81 10.36
N SER A 179 17.05 19.00 11.36
CA SER A 179 16.79 17.95 12.37
C SER A 179 15.99 16.79 11.79
N LEU A 180 15.04 17.07 10.88
CA LEU A 180 14.27 16.08 10.15
C LEU A 180 15.18 15.19 9.29
N ALA A 181 16.10 15.77 8.51
CA ALA A 181 17.05 15.03 7.68
C ALA A 181 17.98 14.14 8.52
N LYS A 182 18.51 14.65 9.65
CA LYS A 182 19.33 13.87 10.58
C LYS A 182 18.54 12.70 11.19
N LEU A 183 17.26 12.90 11.51
CA LEU A 183 16.39 11.85 12.03
C LEU A 183 16.14 10.77 10.98
N ALA A 184 15.82 11.17 9.74
CA ALA A 184 15.64 10.24 8.62
C ALA A 184 16.91 9.42 8.37
N HIS A 185 18.09 10.04 8.35
CA HIS A 185 19.39 9.36 8.26
C HIS A 185 19.57 8.30 9.37
N ARG A 186 19.22 8.63 10.60
CA ARG A 186 19.35 7.71 11.74
C ARG A 186 18.38 6.52 11.66
N MET A 187 17.18 6.72 11.11
CA MET A 187 16.18 5.68 10.97
C MET A 187 16.51 4.71 9.81
N LEU A 188 17.08 5.22 8.73
CA LEU A 188 17.27 4.53 7.47
C LEU A 188 17.97 3.16 7.55
N PRO A 189 19.08 2.97 8.31
CA PRO A 189 19.80 1.70 8.35
C PRO A 189 18.94 0.52 8.79
N MET A 190 18.11 0.70 9.83
CA MET A 190 17.26 -0.38 10.33
C MET A 190 16.14 -0.74 9.34
N PHE A 191 15.52 0.25 8.67
CA PHE A 191 14.53 -0.02 7.65
C PHE A 191 15.13 -0.74 6.43
N ARG A 192 16.38 -0.44 6.06
CA ARG A 192 17.11 -1.19 5.03
C ARG A 192 17.41 -2.62 5.46
N GLN A 193 17.86 -2.83 6.70
CA GLN A 193 18.14 -4.16 7.25
C GLN A 193 16.88 -5.05 7.32
N LEU A 194 15.72 -4.44 7.51
CA LEU A 194 14.43 -5.12 7.50
C LEU A 194 13.83 -5.24 6.09
N HIS A 195 14.57 -4.89 5.04
CA HIS A 195 14.06 -4.84 3.64
C HIS A 195 12.73 -4.07 3.50
N ALA A 196 12.57 -3.02 4.33
CA ALA A 196 11.40 -2.15 4.32
C ALA A 196 11.56 -1.07 3.24
N ASP A 197 11.68 -1.51 1.98
CA ASP A 197 12.14 -0.71 0.84
C ASP A 197 11.33 0.57 0.62
N ARG A 198 10.00 0.52 0.83
CA ARG A 198 9.11 1.69 0.69
C ARG A 198 9.48 2.78 1.68
N THR A 199 9.56 2.41 2.97
CA THR A 199 9.90 3.35 4.04
C THR A 199 11.34 3.83 3.92
N ALA A 200 12.26 2.92 3.54
CA ALA A 200 13.66 3.27 3.33
C ALA A 200 13.82 4.30 2.20
N ALA A 201 13.12 4.16 1.08
CA ALA A 201 13.15 5.11 -0.03
C ALA A 201 12.62 6.50 0.41
N ASP A 202 11.52 6.55 1.16
CA ASP A 202 10.96 7.80 1.66
C ASP A 202 11.93 8.50 2.64
N LEU A 203 12.55 7.74 3.55
CA LEU A 203 13.55 8.27 4.49
C LEU A 203 14.82 8.76 3.78
N GLU A 204 15.27 8.06 2.74
CA GLU A 204 16.42 8.48 1.93
C GLU A 204 16.15 9.78 1.17
N GLU A 205 14.94 9.94 0.63
CA GLU A 205 14.53 11.19 -0.02
C GLU A 205 14.44 12.35 0.98
N LEU A 206 13.91 12.10 2.20
CA LEU A 206 13.89 13.09 3.29
C LEU A 206 15.29 13.50 3.73
N GLU A 207 16.22 12.55 3.85
CA GLU A 207 17.62 12.84 4.17
C GLU A 207 18.26 13.76 3.14
N LYS A 208 18.06 13.48 1.83
CA LYS A 208 18.61 14.28 0.72
C LYS A 208 17.94 15.64 0.58
N SER A 209 16.68 15.76 0.93
CA SER A 209 15.86 16.97 0.73
C SER A 209 16.09 18.07 1.79
N GLY A 210 16.85 17.80 2.83
CA GLY A 210 16.94 18.59 4.08
C GLY A 210 17.33 20.05 3.99
N SER A 211 17.67 20.59 2.79
CA SER A 211 18.03 22.01 2.65
C SER A 211 17.55 22.67 1.34
N SER A 212 17.01 21.95 0.40
CA SER A 212 16.77 22.46 -0.96
C SER A 212 15.38 22.19 -1.55
N ALA A 213 14.56 21.36 -0.92
CA ALA A 213 13.24 21.03 -1.43
C ALA A 213 12.15 22.00 -0.94
N GLU A 214 11.07 22.14 -1.73
CA GLU A 214 9.92 22.93 -1.33
C GLU A 214 9.25 22.35 -0.06
N PRO A 215 8.78 23.20 0.88
CA PRO A 215 8.15 22.75 2.13
C PRO A 215 6.97 21.77 1.91
N ALA A 216 6.19 21.97 0.86
CA ALA A 216 5.07 21.09 0.51
C ALA A 216 5.56 19.69 0.14
N ARG A 217 6.67 19.57 -0.60
CA ARG A 217 7.27 18.29 -0.96
C ARG A 217 7.79 17.55 0.27
N ILE A 218 8.47 18.26 1.18
CA ILE A 218 8.97 17.64 2.43
C ILE A 218 7.81 17.15 3.29
N SER A 219 6.76 17.95 3.47
CA SER A 219 5.57 17.53 4.24
C SER A 219 4.92 16.27 3.64
N PHE A 220 4.78 16.20 2.32
CA PHE A 220 4.27 15.03 1.62
C PHE A 220 5.14 13.79 1.88
N LEU A 221 6.46 13.90 1.80
CA LEU A 221 7.38 12.80 2.07
C LEU A 221 7.31 12.33 3.52
N VAL A 222 7.17 13.26 4.47
CA VAL A 222 7.00 12.94 5.91
C VAL A 222 5.71 12.14 6.12
N GLU A 223 4.58 12.58 5.56
CA GLU A 223 3.31 11.87 5.66
C GLU A 223 3.42 10.45 5.07
N ARG A 224 4.09 10.32 3.94
CA ARG A 224 4.33 9.04 3.27
C ARG A 224 5.19 8.11 4.11
N ALA A 225 6.34 8.60 4.61
CA ALA A 225 7.25 7.83 5.46
C ALA A 225 6.55 7.37 6.76
N ILE A 226 5.79 8.26 7.40
CA ILE A 226 5.01 7.93 8.60
C ILE A 226 3.93 6.89 8.28
N GLY A 227 3.20 7.06 7.18
CA GLY A 227 2.16 6.11 6.76
C GLY A 227 2.72 4.71 6.50
N SER A 228 3.82 4.60 5.76
CA SER A 228 4.46 3.31 5.46
C SER A 228 5.07 2.67 6.71
N ALA A 229 5.74 3.44 7.57
CA ALA A 229 6.28 2.93 8.83
C ALA A 229 5.17 2.45 9.79
N LYS A 230 4.08 3.22 9.97
CA LYS A 230 2.93 2.80 10.79
C LYS A 230 2.29 1.49 10.30
N ARG A 231 2.27 1.25 8.99
CA ARG A 231 1.79 -0.04 8.43
C ARG A 231 2.70 -1.20 8.83
N ILE A 232 4.01 -1.04 8.74
CA ILE A 232 4.99 -2.05 9.16
C ILE A 232 4.82 -2.35 10.65
N LEU A 233 4.79 -1.32 11.50
CA LEU A 233 4.61 -1.47 12.95
C LEU A 233 3.28 -2.15 13.34
N GLY A 234 2.25 -2.03 12.52
CA GLY A 234 0.95 -2.68 12.73
C GLY A 234 0.92 -4.16 12.30
N ARG A 235 1.95 -4.63 11.62
CA ARG A 235 2.09 -6.00 11.11
C ARG A 235 3.17 -6.82 11.83
N MET A 236 4.02 -6.18 12.61
CA MET A 236 4.99 -6.77 13.53
C MET A 236 4.34 -7.13 14.86
#